data_b6ec945e038912daf25a392f56de69f6
#
_entry.id   b6ec945e038912daf25a392f56de69f6
#
_cell.length_a   1.000
_cell.length_b   1.000
_cell.length_c   1.000
_cell.angle_alpha   90.00
_cell.angle_beta   90.00
_cell.angle_gamma   90.00
#
_symmetry.space_group_name_H-M   'P 1'
#
loop_
_entity.id
_entity.type
_entity.pdbx_description
1 polymer ?
#
loop_
_entity_poly.entity_id
_entity_poly.type
_entity_poly.pdbx_seq_one_letter_code
_entity_poly.pdbx_strand_id
1 'polypeptide(L)'
;MKGMMTFFSDTNFDKLKSIMYNKQAKKGEHLFWEGDTADRLYYIVKGRVRITKMSDTGKSFILYLHQAGDLFGQIDPFQDSVQSFSAEVTADCEVGVILRKDLEVLLWQHGDLAIEFMRWMGLVHRMTETKFRDLMMYGKPGALCSLLIRLSNSYGVPKGGHVLIDYKINNSEMADMIGSTRENVNRMLSDMRKEDAVEFHNGQIVIKDAAYLRDICHCENCPVEICRM
;
A
#
# COMPACT_ATOMS: atom_id res chain seq x y z
N MET A 1 1.93 10.31 -11.10
CA MET A 1 1.08 9.77 -10.01
C MET A 1 1.19 10.69 -8.81
N LYS A 2 0.07 11.09 -8.19
CA LYS A 2 0.08 11.86 -6.95
C LYS A 2 0.28 10.88 -5.79
N GLY A 3 1.44 10.94 -5.11
CA GLY A 3 1.68 10.15 -3.89
C GLY A 3 0.76 10.58 -2.75
N MET A 4 0.83 9.92 -1.59
CA MET A 4 0.08 10.30 -0.37
C MET A 4 0.35 11.74 0.10
N MET A 5 1.37 12.38 -0.45
CA MET A 5 1.79 13.77 -0.14
C MET A 5 0.76 14.83 -0.47
N THR A 6 -0.27 14.54 -1.29
CA THR A 6 -1.34 15.53 -1.58
C THR A 6 -2.19 15.87 -0.36
N PHE A 7 -2.01 15.17 0.78
CA PHE A 7 -2.69 15.46 2.04
C PHE A 7 -2.01 16.53 2.89
N PHE A 8 -0.75 16.84 2.59
CA PHE A 8 -0.01 17.90 3.23
C PHE A 8 0.13 19.08 2.26
N SER A 9 -0.07 20.28 2.75
CA SER A 9 0.30 21.49 2.03
C SER A 9 1.83 21.54 1.83
N ASP A 10 2.31 22.23 0.80
CA ASP A 10 3.75 22.34 0.53
C ASP A 10 4.50 22.87 1.75
N THR A 11 3.94 23.89 2.43
CA THR A 11 4.51 24.48 3.64
C THR A 11 4.62 23.47 4.78
N ASN A 12 3.59 22.67 5.01
CA ASN A 12 3.59 21.66 6.07
C ASN A 12 4.47 20.46 5.73
N PHE A 13 4.54 20.11 4.44
CA PHE A 13 5.47 19.09 4.00
C PHE A 13 6.93 19.53 4.16
N ASP A 14 7.26 20.79 3.90
CA ASP A 14 8.61 21.30 4.13
C ASP A 14 8.99 21.30 5.61
N LYS A 15 8.02 21.56 6.51
CA LYS A 15 8.23 21.36 7.95
C LYS A 15 8.54 19.89 8.29
N LEU A 16 7.79 18.92 7.72
CA LEU A 16 8.10 17.49 7.91
C LEU A 16 9.48 17.13 7.38
N LYS A 17 9.85 17.65 6.18
CA LYS A 17 11.19 17.42 5.61
C LYS A 17 12.31 17.94 6.51
N SER A 18 12.09 19.05 7.22
CA SER A 18 13.11 19.66 8.07
C SER A 18 13.55 18.77 9.24
N ILE A 19 12.74 17.80 9.62
CA ILE A 19 13.03 16.82 10.67
C ILE A 19 13.35 15.41 10.13
N MET A 20 13.46 15.24 8.79
CA MET A 20 13.78 13.96 8.17
C MET A 20 15.28 13.69 8.16
N TYR A 21 15.66 12.48 8.50
CA TYR A 21 17.01 11.95 8.32
C TYR A 21 17.04 11.06 7.07
N ASN A 22 17.97 11.33 6.15
CA ASN A 22 18.11 10.53 4.94
C ASN A 22 18.73 9.16 5.25
N LYS A 23 18.11 8.10 4.75
CA LYS A 23 18.62 6.72 4.81
C LYS A 23 18.53 6.09 3.42
N GLN A 24 19.62 5.44 3.01
CA GLN A 24 19.65 4.57 1.83
C GLN A 24 19.45 3.12 2.26
N ALA A 25 18.70 2.36 1.46
CA ALA A 25 18.51 0.93 1.70
C ALA A 25 18.44 0.18 0.36
N LYS A 26 19.11 -0.97 0.30
CA LYS A 26 19.18 -1.80 -0.90
C LYS A 26 18.03 -2.78 -0.96
N LYS A 27 17.69 -3.22 -2.18
CA LYS A 27 16.71 -4.30 -2.39
C LYS A 27 17.06 -5.52 -1.54
N GLY A 28 16.06 -6.05 -0.81
CA GLY A 28 16.18 -7.18 0.11
C GLY A 28 16.52 -6.79 1.55
N GLU A 29 16.91 -5.53 1.81
CA GLU A 29 17.09 -5.05 3.19
C GLU A 29 15.75 -4.73 3.82
N HIS A 30 15.73 -4.64 5.15
CA HIS A 30 14.57 -4.22 5.94
C HIS A 30 14.81 -2.84 6.55
N LEU A 31 13.81 -1.99 6.47
CA LEU A 31 13.81 -0.71 7.19
C LEU A 31 13.57 -0.92 8.68
N PHE A 32 12.70 -1.87 9.00
CA PHE A 32 12.43 -2.40 10.32
C PHE A 32 11.86 -3.81 10.24
N TRP A 33 11.97 -4.57 11.31
CA TRP A 33 11.38 -5.88 11.49
C TRP A 33 10.18 -5.81 12.42
N GLU A 34 9.28 -6.79 12.31
CA GLU A 34 8.28 -7.06 13.33
C GLU A 34 8.98 -7.26 14.68
N GLY A 35 8.48 -6.60 15.73
CA GLY A 35 9.09 -6.60 17.07
C GLY A 35 10.10 -5.48 17.32
N ASP A 36 10.58 -4.77 16.30
CA ASP A 36 11.41 -3.57 16.50
C ASP A 36 10.58 -2.44 17.14
N THR A 37 11.25 -1.48 17.78
CA THR A 37 10.58 -0.32 18.38
C THR A 37 9.79 0.47 17.35
N ALA A 38 8.50 0.76 17.65
CA ALA A 38 7.59 1.52 16.79
C ALA A 38 7.69 3.03 17.07
N ASP A 39 8.82 3.64 16.73
CA ASP A 39 9.14 5.03 17.03
C ASP A 39 9.44 5.90 15.81
N ARG A 40 9.16 5.41 14.59
CA ARG A 40 9.57 6.07 13.34
C ARG A 40 8.50 6.01 12.27
N LEU A 41 8.46 7.10 11.47
CA LEU A 41 7.82 7.12 10.17
C LEU A 41 8.87 7.19 9.06
N TYR A 42 8.49 6.74 7.89
CA TYR A 42 9.34 6.66 6.70
C TYR A 42 8.63 7.29 5.51
N TYR A 43 9.27 8.27 4.90
CA TYR A 43 8.85 8.87 3.64
C TYR A 43 9.73 8.32 2.51
N ILE A 44 9.12 7.73 1.48
CA ILE A 44 9.87 7.19 0.34
C ILE A 44 10.14 8.32 -0.66
N VAL A 45 11.41 8.73 -0.78
CA VAL A 45 11.87 9.67 -1.81
C VAL A 45 11.99 8.95 -3.15
N LYS A 46 12.57 7.73 -3.13
CA LYS A 46 12.75 6.87 -4.29
C LYS A 46 12.73 5.40 -3.86
N GLY A 47 12.25 4.53 -4.75
CA GLY A 47 12.23 3.09 -4.51
C GLY A 47 10.86 2.54 -4.16
N ARG A 48 10.82 1.34 -3.57
CA ARG A 48 9.59 0.64 -3.16
C ARG A 48 9.82 -0.19 -1.91
N VAL A 49 8.79 -0.22 -1.07
CA VAL A 49 8.78 -0.96 0.19
C VAL A 49 7.50 -1.79 0.29
N ARG A 50 7.62 -3.01 0.79
CA ARG A 50 6.53 -3.93 1.04
C ARG A 50 6.35 -4.11 2.54
N ILE A 51 5.12 -3.95 3.04
CA ILE A 51 4.78 -4.20 4.45
C ILE A 51 4.24 -5.62 4.56
N THR A 52 4.93 -6.45 5.35
CA THR A 52 4.65 -7.88 5.45
C THR A 52 4.51 -8.34 6.90
N LYS A 53 3.73 -9.39 7.08
CA LYS A 53 3.68 -10.18 8.31
C LYS A 53 3.83 -11.64 7.98
N MET A 54 4.58 -12.35 8.80
CA MET A 54 4.71 -13.79 8.69
C MET A 54 4.00 -14.45 9.87
N SER A 55 3.20 -15.48 9.59
CA SER A 55 2.60 -16.29 10.63
C SER A 55 3.61 -17.32 11.16
N ASP A 56 3.33 -17.89 12.34
CA ASP A 56 4.13 -18.97 12.94
C ASP A 56 4.22 -20.22 12.04
N THR A 57 3.27 -20.39 11.12
CA THR A 57 3.26 -21.48 10.12
C THR A 57 4.03 -21.12 8.84
N GLY A 58 4.73 -19.98 8.79
CA GLY A 58 5.50 -19.51 7.63
C GLY A 58 4.64 -18.93 6.49
N LYS A 59 3.34 -18.68 6.72
CA LYS A 59 2.49 -18.04 5.72
C LYS A 59 2.75 -16.53 5.72
N SER A 60 3.08 -15.98 4.55
CA SER A 60 3.25 -14.55 4.34
C SER A 60 1.91 -13.84 4.17
N PHE A 61 1.83 -12.61 4.64
CA PHE A 61 0.75 -11.67 4.36
C PHE A 61 1.36 -10.32 3.97
N ILE A 62 0.91 -9.74 2.84
CA ILE A 62 1.34 -8.44 2.34
C ILE A 62 0.21 -7.44 2.58
N LEU A 63 0.44 -6.48 3.46
CA LEU A 63 -0.56 -5.46 3.80
C LEU A 63 -0.54 -4.29 2.83
N TYR A 64 0.67 -3.78 2.49
CA TYR A 64 0.86 -2.62 1.62
C TYR A 64 2.06 -2.80 0.67
N LEU A 65 1.95 -2.13 -0.48
CA LEU A 65 3.06 -1.84 -1.39
C LEU A 65 3.21 -0.33 -1.47
N HIS A 66 4.24 0.19 -0.83
CA HIS A 66 4.56 1.62 -0.83
C HIS A 66 5.57 1.97 -1.92
N GLN A 67 5.45 3.17 -2.46
CA GLN A 67 6.30 3.70 -3.53
C GLN A 67 6.71 5.14 -3.24
N ALA A 68 7.54 5.73 -4.12
CA ALA A 68 7.94 7.13 -4.00
C ALA A 68 6.73 8.06 -3.80
N GLY A 69 6.82 8.95 -2.82
CA GLY A 69 5.77 9.86 -2.38
C GLY A 69 4.87 9.31 -1.27
N ASP A 70 5.06 8.07 -0.81
CA ASP A 70 4.28 7.52 0.30
C ASP A 70 4.98 7.75 1.64
N LEU A 71 4.17 8.05 2.66
CA LEU A 71 4.55 8.11 4.06
C LEU A 71 3.95 6.87 4.76
N PHE A 72 4.75 6.15 5.53
CA PHE A 72 4.32 4.95 6.24
C PHE A 72 5.12 4.73 7.53
N GLY A 73 4.70 3.80 8.33
CA GLY A 73 5.28 3.41 9.61
C GLY A 73 4.21 3.35 10.68
N GLN A 74 4.57 2.85 11.83
CA GLN A 74 3.69 2.76 12.98
C GLN A 74 4.17 3.74 14.04
N ILE A 75 3.29 4.64 14.46
CA ILE A 75 3.44 5.44 15.67
C ILE A 75 2.31 5.02 16.59
N ASP A 76 2.67 4.31 17.63
CA ASP A 76 1.71 3.78 18.58
C ASP A 76 1.47 4.80 19.71
N PRO A 77 0.23 4.93 20.23
CA PRO A 77 -0.07 5.81 21.36
C PRO A 77 0.58 5.34 22.68
N PHE A 78 1.02 4.07 22.75
CA PHE A 78 1.65 3.53 23.95
C PHE A 78 3.17 3.69 23.92
N GLN A 79 3.78 3.92 25.09
CA GLN A 79 5.24 3.82 25.23
C GLN A 79 5.65 2.36 25.08
N ASP A 80 6.83 2.12 24.53
CA ASP A 80 7.41 0.78 24.31
C ASP A 80 6.64 -0.13 23.35
N SER A 81 5.83 0.43 22.45
CA SER A 81 5.18 -0.31 21.39
C SER A 81 6.19 -0.81 20.36
N VAL A 82 5.89 -1.99 19.81
CA VAL A 82 6.70 -2.62 18.78
C VAL A 82 6.00 -2.66 17.44
N GLN A 83 6.78 -2.72 16.36
CA GLN A 83 6.27 -2.87 15.00
C GLN A 83 5.46 -4.17 14.87
N SER A 84 4.24 -4.05 14.39
CA SER A 84 3.34 -5.20 14.16
C SER A 84 3.63 -5.93 12.85
N PHE A 85 4.43 -5.34 11.96
CA PHE A 85 4.77 -5.81 10.62
C PHE A 85 6.25 -5.53 10.36
N SER A 86 6.79 -6.15 9.29
CA SER A 86 8.12 -5.85 8.76
C SER A 86 8.02 -5.00 7.51
N ALA A 87 9.03 -4.16 7.26
CA ALA A 87 9.13 -3.33 6.06
C ALA A 87 10.33 -3.75 5.21
N GLU A 88 10.08 -4.50 4.12
CA GLU A 88 11.09 -4.99 3.20
C GLU A 88 11.24 -4.08 1.97
N VAL A 89 12.47 -3.75 1.61
CA VAL A 89 12.82 -2.99 0.42
C VAL A 89 12.76 -3.87 -0.82
N THR A 90 11.83 -3.60 -1.75
CA THR A 90 11.66 -4.38 -2.99
C THR A 90 12.36 -3.78 -4.21
N ALA A 91 12.78 -2.52 -4.11
CA ALA A 91 13.66 -1.82 -5.07
C ALA A 91 14.51 -0.83 -4.27
N ASP A 92 15.78 -0.62 -4.66
CA ASP A 92 16.70 0.31 -3.97
C ASP A 92 15.99 1.60 -3.58
N CYS A 93 16.06 1.96 -2.32
CA CYS A 93 15.31 3.05 -1.71
C CYS A 93 16.21 4.16 -1.19
N GLU A 94 15.70 5.37 -1.33
CA GLU A 94 16.07 6.53 -0.55
C GLU A 94 14.85 6.93 0.29
N VAL A 95 15.00 7.00 1.62
CA VAL A 95 13.92 7.30 2.55
C VAL A 95 14.28 8.41 3.51
N GLY A 96 13.34 9.31 3.78
CA GLY A 96 13.40 10.23 4.90
C GLY A 96 12.81 9.56 6.15
N VAL A 97 13.58 9.47 7.20
CA VAL A 97 13.16 8.88 8.49
C VAL A 97 12.77 10.00 9.44
N ILE A 98 11.58 9.93 10.02
CA ILE A 98 11.07 10.87 11.03
C ILE A 98 11.00 10.14 12.36
N LEU A 99 11.68 10.64 13.38
CA LEU A 99 11.56 10.10 14.74
C LEU A 99 10.28 10.62 15.40
N ARG A 100 9.59 9.75 16.15
CA ARG A 100 8.37 10.09 16.89
C ARG A 100 8.54 11.34 17.74
N LYS A 101 9.62 11.42 18.51
CA LYS A 101 9.90 12.56 19.40
C LYS A 101 9.98 13.89 18.65
N ASP A 102 10.59 13.91 17.47
CA ASP A 102 10.76 15.13 16.67
C ASP A 102 9.42 15.52 16.01
N LEU A 103 8.64 14.51 15.55
CA LEU A 103 7.30 14.72 15.04
C LEU A 103 6.34 15.26 16.10
N GLU A 104 6.33 14.70 17.30
CA GLU A 104 5.47 15.16 18.40
C GLU A 104 5.72 16.64 18.72
N VAL A 105 6.98 17.05 18.79
CA VAL A 105 7.35 18.47 19.01
C VAL A 105 6.84 19.33 17.84
N LEU A 106 7.04 18.88 16.60
CA LEU A 106 6.61 19.63 15.42
C LEU A 106 5.08 19.77 15.36
N LEU A 107 4.33 18.70 15.63
CA LEU A 107 2.86 18.73 15.66
C LEU A 107 2.32 19.63 16.79
N TRP A 108 2.99 19.63 17.94
CA TRP A 108 2.62 20.51 19.04
C TRP A 108 2.82 22.00 18.70
N GLN A 109 3.87 22.33 17.95
CA GLN A 109 4.17 23.70 17.54
C GLN A 109 3.29 24.19 16.37
N HIS A 110 2.75 23.29 15.55
CA HIS A 110 2.05 23.59 14.31
C HIS A 110 0.69 22.89 14.22
N GLY A 111 -0.36 23.53 14.76
CA GLY A 111 -1.71 22.96 14.80
C GLY A 111 -2.31 22.70 13.42
N ASP A 112 -1.96 23.49 12.40
CA ASP A 112 -2.34 23.28 11.00
C ASP A 112 -1.75 21.96 10.45
N LEU A 113 -0.48 21.68 10.73
CA LEU A 113 0.17 20.43 10.38
C LEU A 113 -0.45 19.25 11.16
N ALA A 114 -0.78 19.42 12.43
CA ALA A 114 -1.43 18.37 13.23
C ALA A 114 -2.79 17.97 12.64
N ILE A 115 -3.57 18.92 12.12
CA ILE A 115 -4.84 18.64 11.43
C ILE A 115 -4.61 17.86 10.14
N GLU A 116 -3.62 18.24 9.33
CA GLU A 116 -3.28 17.51 8.10
C GLU A 116 -2.78 16.10 8.41
N PHE A 117 -1.98 15.94 9.47
CA PHE A 117 -1.50 14.65 9.94
C PHE A 117 -2.65 13.73 10.40
N MET A 118 -3.62 14.24 11.14
CA MET A 118 -4.84 13.49 11.50
C MET A 118 -5.64 13.07 10.26
N ARG A 119 -5.76 13.91 9.25
CA ARG A 119 -6.42 13.57 7.98
C ARG A 119 -5.69 12.46 7.24
N TRP A 120 -4.35 12.50 7.22
CA TRP A 120 -3.53 11.43 6.67
C TRP A 120 -3.73 10.11 7.41
N MET A 121 -3.74 10.12 8.75
CA MET A 121 -4.04 8.92 9.55
C MET A 121 -5.44 8.38 9.26
N GLY A 122 -6.45 9.23 9.15
CA GLY A 122 -7.81 8.86 8.77
C GLY A 122 -7.88 8.22 7.38
N LEU A 123 -7.06 8.70 6.42
CA LEU A 123 -6.95 8.07 5.10
C LEU A 123 -6.38 6.66 5.21
N VAL A 124 -5.25 6.48 5.91
CA VAL A 124 -4.61 5.16 6.10
C VAL A 124 -5.58 4.17 6.77
N HIS A 125 -6.32 4.64 7.77
CA HIS A 125 -7.35 3.85 8.44
C HIS A 125 -8.43 3.40 7.44
N ARG A 126 -9.02 4.32 6.66
CA ARG A 126 -10.03 3.99 5.64
C ARG A 126 -9.50 3.06 4.55
N MET A 127 -8.24 3.19 4.14
CA MET A 127 -7.60 2.25 3.20
C MET A 127 -7.59 0.83 3.77
N THR A 128 -7.30 0.67 5.05
CA THR A 128 -7.29 -0.63 5.73
C THR A 128 -8.72 -1.19 5.88
N GLU A 129 -9.66 -0.38 6.32
CA GLU A 129 -11.08 -0.77 6.47
C GLU A 129 -11.67 -1.28 5.17
N THR A 130 -11.42 -0.60 4.05
CA THR A 130 -11.96 -1.02 2.75
C THR A 130 -11.36 -2.35 2.27
N LYS A 131 -10.07 -2.61 2.54
CA LYS A 131 -9.45 -3.92 2.24
C LYS A 131 -10.05 -5.04 3.11
N PHE A 132 -10.25 -4.75 4.39
CA PHE A 132 -10.87 -5.70 5.32
C PHE A 132 -12.32 -6.01 4.92
N ARG A 133 -13.12 -5.00 4.60
CA ARG A 133 -14.48 -5.14 4.10
C ARG A 133 -14.53 -6.06 2.87
N ASP A 134 -13.69 -5.77 1.86
CA ASP A 134 -13.68 -6.51 0.60
C ASP A 134 -13.40 -8.00 0.83
N LEU A 135 -12.49 -8.32 1.76
CA LEU A 135 -12.17 -9.70 2.12
C LEU A 135 -13.30 -10.39 2.90
N MET A 136 -13.91 -9.68 3.86
CA MET A 136 -14.90 -10.26 4.76
C MET A 136 -16.29 -10.41 4.11
N MET A 137 -16.69 -9.43 3.30
CA MET A 137 -18.03 -9.42 2.70
C MET A 137 -18.11 -10.15 1.35
N TYR A 138 -17.06 -10.05 0.54
CA TYR A 138 -17.06 -10.56 -0.84
C TYR A 138 -16.08 -11.71 -1.06
N GLY A 139 -15.47 -12.20 0.00
CA GLY A 139 -14.57 -13.36 0.00
C GLY A 139 -13.35 -13.17 -0.90
N LYS A 140 -12.68 -14.27 -1.27
CA LYS A 140 -11.45 -14.22 -2.06
C LYS A 140 -11.64 -13.68 -3.49
N PRO A 141 -12.74 -13.98 -4.20
CA PRO A 141 -12.98 -13.39 -5.53
C PRO A 141 -13.12 -11.86 -5.47
N GLY A 142 -13.94 -11.34 -4.55
CA GLY A 142 -14.12 -9.91 -4.36
C GLY A 142 -12.83 -9.22 -3.93
N ALA A 143 -12.07 -9.83 -3.01
CA ALA A 143 -10.77 -9.32 -2.57
C ALA A 143 -9.76 -9.26 -3.74
N LEU A 144 -9.74 -10.26 -4.64
CA LEU A 144 -8.87 -10.23 -5.82
C LEU A 144 -9.28 -9.15 -6.81
N CYS A 145 -10.58 -9.01 -7.10
CA CYS A 145 -11.09 -7.95 -7.97
C CYS A 145 -10.75 -6.55 -7.41
N SER A 146 -10.97 -6.33 -6.13
CA SER A 146 -10.60 -5.10 -5.44
C SER A 146 -9.09 -4.85 -5.49
N LEU A 147 -8.26 -5.88 -5.29
CA LEU A 147 -6.80 -5.77 -5.42
C LEU A 147 -6.39 -5.33 -6.84
N LEU A 148 -6.98 -5.90 -7.89
CA LEU A 148 -6.70 -5.52 -9.28
C LEU A 148 -7.09 -4.07 -9.56
N ILE A 149 -8.24 -3.60 -9.03
CA ILE A 149 -8.66 -2.20 -9.12
C ILE A 149 -7.66 -1.29 -8.42
N ARG A 150 -7.22 -1.63 -7.19
CA ARG A 150 -6.22 -0.86 -6.44
C ARG A 150 -4.87 -0.80 -7.14
N LEU A 151 -4.44 -1.92 -7.73
CA LEU A 151 -3.22 -1.98 -8.54
C LEU A 151 -3.34 -1.10 -9.78
N SER A 152 -4.50 -1.10 -10.46
CA SER A 152 -4.74 -0.23 -11.62
C SER A 152 -4.75 1.25 -11.24
N ASN A 153 -5.29 1.60 -10.09
CA ASN A 153 -5.27 2.99 -9.59
C ASN A 153 -3.85 3.45 -9.22
N SER A 154 -2.99 2.52 -8.76
CA SER A 154 -1.62 2.83 -8.32
C SER A 154 -0.60 2.76 -9.45
N TYR A 155 -0.76 1.85 -10.39
CA TYR A 155 0.24 1.52 -11.42
C TYR A 155 -0.37 1.44 -12.83
N GLY A 156 -1.64 1.83 -13.01
CA GLY A 156 -2.32 1.72 -14.29
C GLY A 156 -1.80 2.73 -15.31
N VAL A 157 -1.55 2.25 -16.52
CA VAL A 157 -1.25 3.08 -17.69
C VAL A 157 -2.22 2.73 -18.82
N PRO A 158 -2.76 3.72 -19.54
CA PRO A 158 -3.65 3.46 -20.69
C PRO A 158 -2.93 2.66 -21.77
N LYS A 159 -3.58 1.61 -22.31
CA LYS A 159 -3.06 0.78 -23.41
C LYS A 159 -4.21 0.26 -24.27
N GLY A 160 -4.35 0.79 -25.49
CA GLY A 160 -5.32 0.29 -26.47
C GLY A 160 -6.78 0.29 -26.01
N GLY A 161 -7.23 1.30 -25.25
CA GLY A 161 -8.57 1.36 -24.68
C GLY A 161 -8.75 0.61 -23.36
N HIS A 162 -7.72 -0.09 -22.89
CA HIS A 162 -7.68 -0.86 -21.64
C HIS A 162 -6.68 -0.24 -20.65
N VAL A 163 -6.54 -0.83 -19.45
CA VAL A 163 -5.57 -0.41 -18.44
C VAL A 163 -4.55 -1.49 -18.21
N LEU A 164 -3.28 -1.22 -18.56
CA LEU A 164 -2.15 -2.07 -18.20
C LEU A 164 -1.69 -1.72 -16.78
N ILE A 165 -1.59 -2.70 -15.91
CA ILE A 165 -0.95 -2.54 -14.60
C ILE A 165 0.58 -2.61 -14.82
N ASP A 166 1.23 -1.45 -14.83
CA ASP A 166 2.70 -1.34 -15.01
C ASP A 166 3.45 -1.68 -13.71
N TYR A 167 3.12 -2.84 -13.17
CA TYR A 167 3.76 -3.47 -12.03
C TYR A 167 3.77 -4.98 -12.23
N LYS A 168 4.95 -5.59 -12.14
CA LYS A 168 5.06 -7.05 -12.20
C LYS A 168 4.76 -7.63 -10.83
N ILE A 169 3.59 -8.20 -10.68
CA ILE A 169 3.15 -8.92 -9.50
C ILE A 169 2.92 -10.38 -9.88
N ASN A 170 3.41 -11.29 -9.07
CA ASN A 170 3.17 -12.72 -9.28
C ASN A 170 1.95 -13.21 -8.47
N ASN A 171 1.46 -14.42 -8.82
CA ASN A 171 0.24 -14.96 -8.22
C ASN A 171 0.41 -15.33 -6.74
N SER A 172 1.65 -15.60 -6.29
CA SER A 172 1.93 -15.82 -4.86
C SER A 172 1.81 -14.52 -4.08
N GLU A 173 2.36 -13.42 -4.60
CA GLU A 173 2.21 -12.09 -3.97
C GLU A 173 0.74 -11.65 -3.90
N MET A 174 -0.04 -11.87 -4.97
CA MET A 174 -1.49 -11.60 -4.93
C MET A 174 -2.20 -12.48 -3.90
N ALA A 175 -1.82 -13.74 -3.79
CA ALA A 175 -2.35 -14.66 -2.79
C ALA A 175 -2.03 -14.19 -1.37
N ASP A 176 -0.82 -13.74 -1.12
CA ASP A 176 -0.39 -13.19 0.16
C ASP A 176 -1.16 -11.91 0.53
N MET A 177 -1.54 -11.09 -0.46
CA MET A 177 -2.33 -9.85 -0.24
C MET A 177 -3.79 -10.10 0.12
N ILE A 178 -4.39 -11.19 -0.40
CA ILE A 178 -5.79 -11.51 -0.15
C ILE A 178 -5.97 -12.68 0.82
N GLY A 179 -4.88 -13.16 1.43
CA GLY A 179 -4.91 -14.29 2.37
C GLY A 179 -5.40 -15.60 1.72
N SER A 180 -5.01 -15.88 0.46
CA SER A 180 -5.40 -17.06 -0.33
C SER A 180 -4.20 -17.96 -0.63
N THR A 181 -4.38 -18.93 -1.54
CA THR A 181 -3.28 -19.73 -2.10
C THR A 181 -3.03 -19.33 -3.56
N ARG A 182 -1.80 -19.57 -4.02
CA ARG A 182 -1.41 -19.31 -5.42
C ARG A 182 -2.32 -20.04 -6.41
N GLU A 183 -2.72 -21.27 -6.08
CA GLU A 183 -3.60 -22.11 -6.93
C GLU A 183 -4.98 -21.48 -7.06
N ASN A 184 -5.53 -20.96 -5.95
CA ASN A 184 -6.82 -20.27 -5.96
C ASN A 184 -6.75 -18.98 -6.79
N VAL A 185 -5.68 -18.19 -6.65
CA VAL A 185 -5.47 -16.99 -7.47
C VAL A 185 -5.36 -17.36 -8.94
N ASN A 186 -4.57 -18.40 -9.31
CA ASN A 186 -4.48 -18.89 -10.68
C ASN A 186 -5.85 -19.24 -11.26
N ARG A 187 -6.69 -19.95 -10.49
CA ARG A 187 -8.04 -20.34 -10.93
C ARG A 187 -8.92 -19.11 -11.15
N MET A 188 -8.98 -18.20 -10.19
CA MET A 188 -9.78 -16.98 -10.31
C MET A 188 -9.37 -16.10 -11.48
N LEU A 189 -8.05 -15.92 -11.70
CA LEU A 189 -7.54 -15.18 -12.85
C LEU A 189 -7.84 -15.89 -14.19
N SER A 190 -7.81 -17.23 -14.21
CA SER A 190 -8.20 -18.01 -15.40
C SER A 190 -9.68 -17.82 -15.73
N ASP A 191 -10.54 -17.78 -14.71
CA ASP A 191 -11.97 -17.55 -14.92
C ASP A 191 -12.24 -16.11 -15.41
N MET A 192 -11.59 -15.09 -14.84
CA MET A 192 -11.67 -13.70 -15.32
C MET A 192 -11.17 -13.56 -16.79
N ARG A 193 -10.20 -14.40 -17.22
CA ARG A 193 -9.74 -14.42 -18.63
C ARG A 193 -10.79 -15.03 -19.56
N LYS A 194 -11.51 -16.07 -19.14
CA LYS A 194 -12.61 -16.66 -19.94
C LYS A 194 -13.73 -15.65 -20.17
N GLU A 195 -13.99 -14.80 -19.16
CA GLU A 195 -14.96 -13.70 -19.24
C GLU A 195 -14.40 -12.45 -19.96
N ASP A 196 -13.20 -12.53 -20.54
CA ASP A 196 -12.49 -11.43 -21.21
C ASP A 196 -12.30 -10.18 -20.33
N ALA A 197 -12.36 -10.33 -19.00
CA ALA A 197 -12.22 -9.21 -18.06
C ALA A 197 -10.77 -8.82 -17.82
N VAL A 198 -9.84 -9.79 -17.90
CA VAL A 198 -8.39 -9.55 -17.74
C VAL A 198 -7.59 -10.32 -18.78
N GLU A 199 -6.42 -9.80 -19.15
CA GLU A 199 -5.46 -10.43 -20.03
C GLU A 199 -4.05 -10.34 -19.44
N PHE A 200 -3.15 -11.23 -19.84
CA PHE A 200 -1.72 -11.18 -19.45
C PHE A 200 -0.88 -10.77 -20.66
N HIS A 201 -0.07 -9.74 -20.48
CA HIS A 201 0.85 -9.26 -21.49
C HIS A 201 2.26 -9.12 -20.89
N ASN A 202 3.22 -9.92 -21.37
CA ASN A 202 4.61 -9.91 -20.88
C ASN A 202 4.75 -10.03 -19.34
N GLY A 203 3.88 -10.82 -18.70
CA GLY A 203 3.89 -11.01 -17.25
C GLY A 203 3.24 -9.86 -16.45
N GLN A 204 2.58 -8.91 -17.13
CA GLN A 204 1.78 -7.86 -16.53
C GLN A 204 0.29 -8.12 -16.81
N ILE A 205 -0.58 -7.58 -15.97
CA ILE A 205 -2.03 -7.74 -16.09
C ILE A 205 -2.61 -6.53 -16.84
N VAL A 206 -3.45 -6.81 -17.83
CA VAL A 206 -4.28 -5.82 -18.52
C VAL A 206 -5.71 -6.00 -18.07
N ILE A 207 -6.32 -4.97 -17.54
CA ILE A 207 -7.75 -4.93 -17.23
C ILE A 207 -8.49 -4.49 -18.48
N LYS A 208 -9.31 -5.38 -19.06
CA LYS A 208 -10.13 -5.16 -20.24
C LYS A 208 -11.52 -4.67 -19.86
N ASP A 209 -12.10 -5.27 -18.84
CA ASP A 209 -13.41 -4.90 -18.30
C ASP A 209 -13.31 -4.56 -16.80
N ALA A 210 -13.21 -3.26 -16.49
CA ALA A 210 -13.21 -2.79 -15.13
C ALA A 210 -14.61 -2.83 -14.47
N ALA A 211 -15.70 -2.88 -15.27
CA ALA A 211 -17.06 -2.97 -14.73
C ALA A 211 -17.30 -4.36 -14.15
N TYR A 212 -16.85 -5.41 -14.84
CA TYR A 212 -16.86 -6.79 -14.33
C TYR A 212 -16.17 -6.90 -12.96
N LEU A 213 -14.98 -6.31 -12.79
CA LEU A 213 -14.26 -6.35 -11.51
C LEU A 213 -15.03 -5.61 -10.42
N ARG A 214 -15.61 -4.44 -10.75
CA ARG A 214 -16.40 -3.63 -9.81
C ARG A 214 -17.67 -4.33 -9.37
N ASP A 215 -18.30 -5.07 -10.25
CA ASP A 215 -19.52 -5.83 -9.94
C ASP A 215 -19.22 -6.93 -8.92
N ILE A 216 -18.20 -7.75 -9.14
CA ILE A 216 -17.82 -8.85 -8.23
C ILE A 216 -17.42 -8.36 -6.84
N CYS A 217 -16.71 -7.22 -6.72
CA CYS A 217 -16.34 -6.67 -5.43
C CYS A 217 -17.35 -5.67 -4.86
N HIS A 218 -18.51 -5.49 -5.52
CA HIS A 218 -19.54 -4.51 -5.15
C HIS A 218 -18.91 -3.14 -4.84
N CYS A 219 -18.17 -2.60 -5.83
CA CYS A 219 -17.36 -1.41 -5.67
C CYS A 219 -18.20 -0.19 -5.30
N GLU A 220 -17.89 0.43 -4.16
CA GLU A 220 -18.57 1.65 -3.68
C GLU A 220 -18.05 2.94 -4.31
N ASN A 221 -17.21 2.85 -5.36
CA ASN A 221 -16.59 4.00 -6.04
C ASN A 221 -15.85 4.95 -5.07
N CYS A 222 -15.08 4.39 -4.14
CA CYS A 222 -14.25 5.18 -3.24
C CYS A 222 -13.29 6.09 -4.02
N PRO A 223 -12.92 7.27 -3.47
CA PRO A 223 -11.85 8.09 -4.04
C PRO A 223 -10.57 7.29 -4.29
N VAL A 224 -9.83 7.66 -5.35
CA VAL A 224 -8.60 6.95 -5.76
C VAL A 224 -7.56 6.95 -4.64
N GLU A 225 -7.53 7.98 -3.82
CA GLU A 225 -6.66 8.12 -2.65
C GLU A 225 -6.89 7.00 -1.61
N ILE A 226 -8.11 6.50 -1.49
CA ILE A 226 -8.49 5.36 -0.63
C ILE A 226 -8.33 4.05 -1.39
N CYS A 227 -8.75 4.02 -2.67
CA CYS A 227 -8.75 2.83 -3.51
C CYS A 227 -7.40 2.65 -4.22
N ARG A 228 -6.29 2.53 -3.45
CA ARG A 228 -4.91 2.33 -3.94
C ARG A 228 -4.15 1.31 -3.08
N MET A 229 -2.90 0.98 -3.53
CA MET A 229 -1.99 0.10 -2.78
C MET A 229 -1.28 0.86 -1.67
#